data_0283bf8067f4e12c84a448d57d10b1c7
#
_entry.id   0283bf8067f4e12c84a448d57d10b1c7
#
_cell.length_a   1.000
_cell.length_b   1.000
_cell.length_c   1.000
_cell.angle_alpha   90.00
_cell.angle_beta   90.00
_cell.angle_gamma   90.00
#
_symmetry.space_group_name_H-M   'P 1'
#
loop_
_entity.id
_entity.type
_entity.pdbx_description
1 polymer ?
#
loop_
_entity_poly.entity_id
_entity_poly.type
_entity_poly.pdbx_seq_one_letter_code
_entity_poly.pdbx_strand_id
1 'polypeptide(L)'
;MRLPGAGIICVLVLMLLGCNHPSNEPSREEVNKEGGEVMPTELIKAAERGETDRVLALVESGVDINTTDAKGRTAILAATHNDKQDTVKALIDAGADLNLQDQRNDNPLLYAGAEGKLEIVKLMVEAGADTRITNRFGGTALIPAADRGHVEIVEYLLQHSDVDIDHVNNLGWTALLEAVILGDGGVNHTQIVKLLVSHGADVNLADSDGVTPLQHAKRHGYTEMISILEQAGAK
;
A
#
# COMPACT_ATOMS: atom_id res chain seq x y z
N MET A 1 26.01 -14.90 -93.11
CA MET A 1 27.31 -15.65 -93.20
C MET A 1 27.48 -16.37 -91.87
N ARG A 2 27.44 -17.72 -91.93
CA ARG A 2 27.89 -18.70 -90.95
C ARG A 2 27.47 -18.61 -89.46
N LEU A 3 26.59 -19.56 -89.10
CA LEU A 3 26.54 -20.40 -87.92
C LEU A 3 27.86 -21.21 -87.78
N PRO A 4 28.15 -22.02 -86.74
CA PRO A 4 27.35 -22.53 -85.60
C PRO A 4 28.22 -22.71 -84.32
N GLY A 5 27.63 -23.35 -83.34
CA GLY A 5 28.38 -24.02 -82.30
C GLY A 5 27.51 -24.50 -81.15
N ALA A 6 27.05 -25.74 -81.29
CA ALA A 6 26.35 -26.53 -80.24
C ALA A 6 27.32 -27.09 -79.20
N GLY A 7 26.85 -27.38 -78.03
CA GLY A 7 27.52 -28.21 -76.98
C GLY A 7 26.61 -28.40 -75.81
N ILE A 8 25.71 -29.31 -75.73
CA ILE A 8 25.63 -30.64 -75.10
C ILE A 8 25.85 -30.60 -73.56
N ILE A 9 24.77 -30.72 -72.84
CA ILE A 9 24.33 -31.62 -71.76
C ILE A 9 25.37 -32.05 -70.71
N CYS A 10 25.04 -31.85 -69.53
CA CYS A 10 25.13 -32.88 -68.48
C CYS A 10 24.09 -32.63 -67.35
N VAL A 11 23.12 -33.52 -67.31
CA VAL A 11 22.17 -33.70 -66.24
C VAL A 11 22.91 -34.42 -65.10
N LEU A 12 22.95 -33.77 -63.92
CA LEU A 12 23.30 -34.48 -62.69
C LEU A 12 22.16 -34.26 -61.67
N VAL A 13 21.36 -35.30 -61.53
CA VAL A 13 20.38 -35.47 -60.48
C VAL A 13 21.14 -35.79 -59.20
N LEU A 14 21.18 -34.87 -58.25
CA LEU A 14 21.56 -35.17 -56.88
C LEU A 14 20.30 -35.11 -56.03
N MET A 15 19.80 -36.26 -55.62
CA MET A 15 18.89 -36.43 -54.54
C MET A 15 19.62 -36.06 -53.22
N LEU A 16 19.29 -34.98 -52.60
CA LEU A 16 19.62 -34.73 -51.20
C LEU A 16 18.35 -34.89 -50.39
N LEU A 17 18.35 -35.93 -49.58
CA LEU A 17 17.41 -36.18 -48.48
C LEU A 17 17.38 -34.94 -47.54
N GLY A 18 16.28 -34.21 -47.58
CA GLY A 18 16.02 -33.15 -46.63
C GLY A 18 15.67 -33.72 -45.23
N CYS A 19 16.58 -33.58 -44.29
CA CYS A 19 16.22 -33.69 -42.89
C CYS A 19 15.33 -32.50 -42.52
N ASN A 20 14.04 -32.77 -42.38
CA ASN A 20 13.09 -31.85 -41.80
C ASN A 20 13.39 -31.77 -40.31
N HIS A 21 14.09 -30.72 -39.84
CA HIS A 21 14.14 -30.34 -38.48
C HIS A 21 12.91 -29.43 -38.25
N PRO A 22 12.00 -29.75 -37.34
CA PRO A 22 11.01 -28.76 -36.91
C PRO A 22 11.76 -27.67 -36.12
N SER A 23 11.90 -26.52 -36.73
CA SER A 23 12.26 -25.31 -36.01
C SER A 23 11.11 -24.98 -35.04
N ASN A 24 11.32 -25.34 -33.79
CA ASN A 24 10.45 -24.97 -32.69
C ASN A 24 10.78 -23.50 -32.31
N GLU A 25 10.47 -22.56 -33.21
CA GLU A 25 10.41 -21.16 -32.85
C GLU A 25 9.05 -20.96 -32.19
N PRO A 26 9.01 -20.50 -30.89
CA PRO A 26 7.74 -20.17 -30.25
C PRO A 26 7.04 -19.07 -31.05
N SER A 27 5.75 -19.26 -31.29
CA SER A 27 4.94 -18.28 -32.01
C SER A 27 5.02 -16.93 -31.32
N ARG A 28 5.02 -15.83 -32.09
CA ARG A 28 5.01 -14.44 -31.54
C ARG A 28 3.92 -14.20 -30.51
N GLU A 29 2.84 -14.97 -30.51
CA GLU A 29 1.76 -14.91 -29.53
C GLU A 29 2.12 -15.56 -28.20
N GLU A 30 2.96 -16.61 -28.15
CA GLU A 30 3.42 -17.22 -26.90
C GLU A 30 4.46 -16.35 -26.19
N VAL A 31 5.36 -15.71 -26.94
CA VAL A 31 6.34 -14.75 -26.38
C VAL A 31 5.65 -13.52 -25.79
N ASN A 32 4.52 -13.06 -26.38
CA ASN A 32 3.75 -11.94 -25.85
C ASN A 32 2.94 -12.29 -24.59
N LYS A 33 2.54 -13.56 -24.40
CA LYS A 33 1.83 -13.97 -23.16
C LYS A 33 2.77 -14.12 -21.99
N GLU A 34 3.95 -14.69 -22.17
CA GLU A 34 4.96 -14.80 -21.11
C GLU A 34 5.57 -13.44 -20.76
N GLY A 35 5.81 -12.56 -21.73
CA GLY A 35 6.28 -11.20 -21.53
C GLY A 35 5.27 -10.30 -20.81
N GLY A 36 3.96 -10.52 -21.04
CA GLY A 36 2.89 -9.74 -20.44
C GLY A 36 2.68 -9.96 -18.93
N GLU A 37 2.96 -11.16 -18.42
CA GLU A 37 2.86 -11.45 -16.97
C GLU A 37 4.16 -11.21 -16.18
N VAL A 38 5.31 -11.35 -16.82
CA VAL A 38 6.63 -11.21 -16.17
C VAL A 38 6.92 -9.77 -15.77
N MET A 39 6.56 -8.80 -16.61
CA MET A 39 6.88 -7.38 -16.38
C MET A 39 6.12 -6.76 -15.20
N PRO A 40 4.79 -6.95 -15.01
CA PRO A 40 4.06 -6.51 -13.84
C PRO A 40 4.61 -7.08 -12.53
N THR A 41 4.89 -8.38 -12.51
CA THR A 41 5.47 -9.06 -11.34
C THR A 41 6.87 -8.53 -11.02
N GLU A 42 7.66 -8.18 -12.03
CA GLU A 42 9.00 -7.63 -11.85
C GLU A 42 8.96 -6.20 -11.26
N LEU A 43 7.99 -5.36 -11.67
CA LEU A 43 7.79 -4.02 -11.09
C LEU A 43 7.57 -4.10 -9.58
N ILE A 44 6.65 -4.96 -9.15
CA ILE A 44 6.33 -5.13 -7.73
C ILE A 44 7.52 -5.69 -6.96
N LYS A 45 8.24 -6.68 -7.49
CA LYS A 45 9.44 -7.23 -6.85
C LYS A 45 10.58 -6.21 -6.75
N ALA A 46 10.80 -5.40 -7.79
CA ALA A 46 11.79 -4.33 -7.76
C ALA A 46 11.43 -3.30 -6.67
N ALA A 47 10.14 -2.94 -6.54
CA ALA A 47 9.64 -2.06 -5.50
C ALA A 47 9.81 -2.66 -4.09
N GLU A 48 9.51 -3.95 -3.90
CA GLU A 48 9.77 -4.66 -2.63
C GLU A 48 11.23 -4.59 -2.19
N ARG A 49 12.15 -4.69 -3.16
CA ARG A 49 13.60 -4.62 -2.88
C ARG A 49 14.14 -3.20 -2.72
N GLY A 50 13.36 -2.19 -3.13
CA GLY A 50 13.80 -0.79 -3.12
C GLY A 50 14.74 -0.45 -4.29
N GLU A 51 14.62 -1.15 -5.39
CA GLU A 51 15.41 -0.95 -6.62
C GLU A 51 14.79 0.21 -7.44
N THR A 52 14.90 1.43 -6.92
CA THR A 52 14.19 2.62 -7.44
C THR A 52 14.44 2.85 -8.92
N ASP A 53 15.70 2.81 -9.37
CA ASP A 53 16.05 3.01 -10.79
C ASP A 53 15.41 1.93 -11.68
N ARG A 54 15.35 0.69 -11.20
CA ARG A 54 14.70 -0.41 -11.92
C ARG A 54 13.20 -0.21 -12.02
N VAL A 55 12.57 0.24 -10.93
CA VAL A 55 11.12 0.58 -10.89
C VAL A 55 10.82 1.65 -11.94
N LEU A 56 11.56 2.75 -11.95
CA LEU A 56 11.36 3.85 -12.91
C LEU A 56 11.57 3.39 -14.35
N ALA A 57 12.63 2.60 -14.63
CA ALA A 57 12.88 2.06 -15.97
C ALA A 57 11.74 1.16 -16.46
N LEU A 58 11.12 0.36 -15.58
CA LEU A 58 9.97 -0.47 -15.92
C LEU A 58 8.73 0.38 -16.24
N VAL A 59 8.45 1.41 -15.45
CA VAL A 59 7.35 2.35 -15.71
C VAL A 59 7.58 3.10 -17.04
N GLU A 60 8.78 3.59 -17.31
CA GLU A 60 9.15 4.25 -18.56
C GLU A 60 9.04 3.32 -19.78
N SER A 61 9.25 2.01 -19.60
CA SER A 61 9.05 1.01 -20.66
C SER A 61 7.58 0.70 -20.96
N GLY A 62 6.63 1.31 -20.22
CA GLY A 62 5.19 1.18 -20.41
C GLY A 62 4.52 0.12 -19.54
N VAL A 63 5.20 -0.38 -18.50
CA VAL A 63 4.53 -1.21 -17.49
C VAL A 63 3.55 -0.35 -16.71
N ASP A 64 2.30 -0.78 -16.58
CA ASP A 64 1.30 -0.08 -15.80
C ASP A 64 1.74 0.01 -14.33
N ILE A 65 1.95 1.25 -13.84
CA ILE A 65 2.41 1.56 -12.49
C ILE A 65 1.46 1.04 -11.41
N ASN A 66 0.17 0.90 -11.74
CA ASN A 66 -0.89 0.45 -10.85
C ASN A 66 -1.20 -1.06 -10.97
N THR A 67 -0.38 -1.80 -11.71
CA THR A 67 -0.51 -3.25 -11.77
C THR A 67 -0.42 -3.90 -10.39
N THR A 68 -1.12 -5.03 -10.22
CA THR A 68 -1.17 -5.72 -8.92
C THR A 68 -0.63 -7.14 -9.01
N ASP A 69 -0.09 -7.64 -7.90
CA ASP A 69 0.27 -9.05 -7.75
C ASP A 69 -0.96 -9.93 -7.38
N ALA A 70 -0.70 -11.23 -7.18
CA ALA A 70 -1.73 -12.19 -6.79
C ALA A 70 -2.40 -11.89 -5.43
N LYS A 71 -1.84 -10.98 -4.63
CA LYS A 71 -2.42 -10.49 -3.36
C LYS A 71 -3.15 -9.16 -3.52
N GLY A 72 -3.20 -8.62 -4.73
CA GLY A 72 -3.75 -7.30 -5.01
C GLY A 72 -2.82 -6.14 -4.65
N ARG A 73 -1.54 -6.39 -4.29
CA ARG A 73 -0.60 -5.33 -3.91
C ARG A 73 -0.06 -4.63 -5.15
N THR A 74 -0.10 -3.31 -5.15
CA THR A 74 0.62 -2.47 -6.13
C THR A 74 2.10 -2.35 -5.78
N ALA A 75 2.90 -1.83 -6.71
CA ALA A 75 4.33 -1.58 -6.47
C ALA A 75 4.55 -0.63 -5.27
N ILE A 76 3.73 0.44 -5.15
CA ILE A 76 3.85 1.40 -4.04
C ILE A 76 3.47 0.76 -2.69
N LEU A 77 2.46 -0.11 -2.64
CA LEU A 77 2.13 -0.85 -1.42
C LEU A 77 3.24 -1.85 -1.07
N ALA A 78 3.83 -2.52 -2.04
CA ALA A 78 4.94 -3.44 -1.83
C ALA A 78 6.21 -2.72 -1.30
N ALA A 79 6.52 -1.53 -1.84
CA ALA A 79 7.58 -0.67 -1.32
C ALA A 79 7.28 -0.20 0.11
N THR A 80 6.02 0.14 0.41
CA THR A 80 5.57 0.55 1.75
C THR A 80 5.74 -0.58 2.77
N HIS A 81 5.37 -1.81 2.43
CA HIS A 81 5.57 -2.98 3.30
C HIS A 81 7.03 -3.13 3.75
N ASN A 82 7.96 -2.85 2.86
CA ASN A 82 9.40 -3.04 3.07
C ASN A 82 10.13 -1.74 3.44
N ASP A 83 9.39 -0.69 3.80
CA ASP A 83 9.91 0.62 4.23
C ASP A 83 10.90 1.26 3.24
N LYS A 84 10.60 1.15 1.94
CA LYS A 84 11.43 1.68 0.85
C LYS A 84 11.02 3.11 0.50
N GLN A 85 11.33 4.06 1.38
CA GLN A 85 10.88 5.45 1.32
C GLN A 85 11.23 6.12 -0.01
N ASP A 86 12.46 5.96 -0.51
CA ASP A 86 12.89 6.54 -1.79
C ASP A 86 12.08 5.99 -2.98
N THR A 87 11.78 4.68 -2.94
CA THR A 87 10.97 4.04 -3.98
C THR A 87 9.50 4.46 -3.89
N VAL A 88 8.96 4.59 -2.68
CA VAL A 88 7.62 5.14 -2.45
C VAL A 88 7.53 6.54 -3.03
N LYS A 89 8.48 7.43 -2.70
CA LYS A 89 8.53 8.77 -3.24
C LYS A 89 8.60 8.78 -4.78
N ALA A 90 9.47 7.97 -5.36
CA ALA A 90 9.61 7.89 -6.81
C ALA A 90 8.32 7.40 -7.51
N LEU A 91 7.60 6.44 -6.91
CA LEU A 91 6.31 5.97 -7.41
C LEU A 91 5.21 7.03 -7.30
N ILE A 92 5.20 7.82 -6.22
CA ILE A 92 4.31 8.99 -6.09
C ILE A 92 4.59 10.00 -7.20
N ASP A 93 5.85 10.38 -7.39
CA ASP A 93 6.29 11.34 -8.39
C ASP A 93 5.98 10.85 -9.83
N ALA A 94 5.95 9.54 -10.04
CA ALA A 94 5.57 8.89 -11.30
C ALA A 94 4.05 8.71 -11.48
N GLY A 95 3.22 9.13 -10.53
CA GLY A 95 1.75 9.14 -10.63
C GLY A 95 1.08 7.82 -10.23
N ALA A 96 1.67 7.03 -9.33
CA ALA A 96 1.00 5.86 -8.76
C ALA A 96 -0.29 6.24 -8.04
N ASP A 97 -1.33 5.43 -8.17
CA ASP A 97 -2.56 5.58 -7.39
C ASP A 97 -2.30 5.15 -5.94
N LEU A 98 -2.46 6.11 -5.01
CA LEU A 98 -2.18 5.94 -3.58
C LEU A 98 -3.31 5.21 -2.84
N ASN A 99 -4.46 5.06 -3.47
CA ASN A 99 -5.70 4.66 -2.83
C ASN A 99 -6.10 3.21 -3.15
N LEU A 100 -5.40 2.54 -4.07
CA LEU A 100 -5.67 1.15 -4.41
C LEU A 100 -5.42 0.23 -3.23
N GLN A 101 -6.42 -0.57 -2.91
CA GLN A 101 -6.39 -1.52 -1.80
C GLN A 101 -6.06 -2.94 -2.27
N ASP A 102 -5.28 -3.65 -1.47
CA ASP A 102 -5.01 -5.07 -1.65
C ASP A 102 -6.19 -5.96 -1.19
N GLN A 103 -6.03 -7.29 -1.24
CA GLN A 103 -7.05 -8.25 -0.79
C GLN A 103 -7.35 -8.19 0.72
N ARG A 104 -6.55 -7.46 1.49
CA ARG A 104 -6.76 -7.22 2.92
C ARG A 104 -7.40 -5.87 3.20
N ASN A 105 -7.79 -5.15 2.13
CA ASN A 105 -8.24 -3.77 2.17
C ASN A 105 -7.18 -2.81 2.77
N ASP A 106 -5.88 -3.11 2.60
CA ASP A 106 -4.80 -2.21 2.96
C ASP A 106 -4.35 -1.42 1.71
N ASN A 107 -4.20 -0.11 1.84
CA ASN A 107 -3.48 0.76 0.92
C ASN A 107 -2.19 1.26 1.60
N PRO A 108 -1.29 1.99 0.90
CA PRO A 108 -0.05 2.49 1.50
C PRO A 108 -0.25 3.29 2.80
N LEU A 109 -1.24 4.20 2.86
CA LEU A 109 -1.50 5.03 4.04
C LEU A 109 -2.00 4.19 5.22
N LEU A 110 -2.96 3.30 5.00
CA LEU A 110 -3.50 2.41 6.03
C LEU A 110 -2.42 1.52 6.64
N TYR A 111 -1.60 0.90 5.76
CA TYR A 111 -0.51 0.05 6.21
C TYR A 111 0.57 0.83 6.95
N ALA A 112 1.00 1.98 6.40
CA ALA A 112 2.03 2.81 7.03
C ALA A 112 1.59 3.33 8.40
N GLY A 113 0.32 3.77 8.53
CA GLY A 113 -0.27 4.21 9.80
C GLY A 113 -0.28 3.11 10.85
N ALA A 114 -0.69 1.91 10.45
CA ALA A 114 -0.73 0.75 11.34
C ALA A 114 0.66 0.25 11.77
N GLU A 115 1.67 0.35 10.89
CA GLU A 115 3.00 -0.21 11.15
C GLU A 115 4.04 0.84 11.63
N GLY A 116 3.61 2.04 11.96
CA GLY A 116 4.49 3.05 12.54
C GLY A 116 5.47 3.70 11.54
N LYS A 117 5.16 3.69 10.23
CA LYS A 117 6.05 4.20 9.17
C LYS A 117 5.80 5.69 8.92
N LEU A 118 6.24 6.53 9.87
CA LEU A 118 5.96 7.97 9.86
C LEU A 118 6.32 8.67 8.55
N GLU A 119 7.53 8.42 8.02
CA GLU A 119 7.97 9.12 6.80
C GLU A 119 7.10 8.74 5.58
N ILE A 120 6.63 7.50 5.51
CA ILE A 120 5.71 7.09 4.44
C ILE A 120 4.32 7.72 4.66
N VAL A 121 3.82 7.80 5.89
CA VAL A 121 2.57 8.52 6.19
C VAL A 121 2.65 9.98 5.72
N LYS A 122 3.77 10.66 5.99
CA LYS A 122 4.00 12.03 5.51
C LYS A 122 3.94 12.11 3.99
N LEU A 123 4.67 11.25 3.30
CA LEU A 123 4.66 11.20 1.83
C LEU A 123 3.25 10.98 1.27
N MET A 124 2.46 10.07 1.87
CA MET A 124 1.09 9.79 1.43
C MET A 124 0.16 10.99 1.63
N VAL A 125 0.19 11.60 2.81
CA VAL A 125 -0.67 12.75 3.14
C VAL A 125 -0.30 13.96 2.27
N GLU A 126 0.99 14.28 2.12
CA GLU A 126 1.48 15.37 1.29
C GLU A 126 1.12 15.18 -0.20
N ALA A 127 1.07 13.93 -0.66
CA ALA A 127 0.66 13.59 -2.02
C ALA A 127 -0.87 13.49 -2.20
N GLY A 128 -1.67 13.72 -1.16
CA GLY A 128 -3.13 13.77 -1.23
C GLY A 128 -3.81 12.40 -1.22
N ALA A 129 -3.25 11.39 -0.55
CA ALA A 129 -3.94 10.14 -0.31
C ALA A 129 -5.27 10.36 0.44
N ASP A 130 -6.32 9.64 0.07
CA ASP A 130 -7.63 9.77 0.71
C ASP A 130 -7.63 9.14 2.12
N THR A 131 -7.65 10.00 3.13
CA THR A 131 -7.61 9.62 4.55
C THR A 131 -8.91 8.98 5.05
N ARG A 132 -9.99 9.00 4.26
CA ARG A 132 -11.30 8.40 4.59
C ARG A 132 -11.41 6.93 4.21
N ILE A 133 -10.47 6.41 3.43
CA ILE A 133 -10.44 4.99 3.08
C ILE A 133 -10.20 4.17 4.35
N THR A 134 -10.93 3.04 4.45
CA THR A 134 -10.91 2.19 5.63
C THR A 134 -10.31 0.82 5.32
N ASN A 135 -9.66 0.22 6.30
CA ASN A 135 -9.17 -1.15 6.26
C ASN A 135 -10.32 -2.19 6.42
N ARG A 136 -9.99 -3.49 6.42
CA ARG A 136 -10.97 -4.58 6.59
C ARG A 136 -11.77 -4.53 7.90
N PHE A 137 -11.30 -3.78 8.88
CA PHE A 137 -11.99 -3.58 10.16
C PHE A 137 -12.82 -2.29 10.18
N GLY A 138 -12.92 -1.59 9.05
CA GLY A 138 -13.63 -0.32 8.94
C GLY A 138 -12.90 0.86 9.56
N GLY A 139 -11.65 0.73 9.96
CA GLY A 139 -10.85 1.80 10.54
C GLY A 139 -10.04 2.57 9.50
N THR A 140 -10.01 3.92 9.63
CA THR A 140 -9.07 4.79 8.92
C THR A 140 -7.64 4.58 9.45
N ALA A 141 -6.63 5.22 8.85
CA ALA A 141 -5.24 5.10 9.31
C ALA A 141 -5.02 5.59 10.75
N LEU A 142 -5.85 6.52 11.24
CA LEU A 142 -5.78 7.07 12.60
C LEU A 142 -6.05 6.00 13.67
N ILE A 143 -7.02 5.12 13.43
CA ILE A 143 -7.47 4.13 14.43
C ILE A 143 -6.36 3.14 14.79
N PRO A 144 -5.76 2.37 13.84
CA PRO A 144 -4.67 1.46 14.19
C PRO A 144 -3.38 2.17 14.64
N ALA A 145 -3.17 3.42 14.23
CA ALA A 145 -2.05 4.22 14.77
C ALA A 145 -2.26 4.54 16.25
N ALA A 146 -3.50 4.82 16.66
CA ALA A 146 -3.86 5.06 18.06
C ALA A 146 -3.79 3.77 18.91
N ASP A 147 -4.32 2.66 18.41
CA ASP A 147 -4.23 1.32 19.01
C ASP A 147 -2.78 0.93 19.33
N ARG A 148 -1.87 1.14 18.36
CA ARG A 148 -0.48 0.68 18.47
C ARG A 148 0.49 1.69 19.11
N GLY A 149 -0.02 2.81 19.60
CA GLY A 149 0.78 3.79 20.30
C GLY A 149 1.72 4.62 19.43
N HIS A 150 1.42 4.78 18.13
CA HIS A 150 2.22 5.57 17.18
C HIS A 150 1.94 7.07 17.31
N VAL A 151 2.43 7.68 18.39
CA VAL A 151 2.16 9.08 18.79
C VAL A 151 2.40 10.07 17.65
N GLU A 152 3.58 10.00 17.00
CA GLU A 152 3.97 10.95 15.94
C GLU A 152 3.08 10.84 14.69
N ILE A 153 2.59 9.64 14.40
CA ILE A 153 1.64 9.42 13.28
C ILE A 153 0.28 10.00 13.61
N VAL A 154 -0.23 9.75 14.83
CA VAL A 154 -1.49 10.33 15.29
C VAL A 154 -1.40 11.86 15.23
N GLU A 155 -0.33 12.46 15.79
CA GLU A 155 -0.13 13.91 15.76
C GLU A 155 -0.08 14.43 14.31
N TYR A 156 0.67 13.77 13.43
CA TYR A 156 0.82 14.20 12.04
C TYR A 156 -0.52 14.15 11.28
N LEU A 157 -1.27 13.05 11.40
CA LEU A 157 -2.58 12.91 10.76
C LEU A 157 -3.57 13.99 11.23
N LEU A 158 -3.61 14.27 12.54
CA LEU A 158 -4.49 15.29 13.11
C LEU A 158 -4.14 16.72 12.67
N GLN A 159 -2.86 17.00 12.39
CA GLN A 159 -2.38 18.34 12.02
C GLN A 159 -2.38 18.60 10.52
N HIS A 160 -2.22 17.57 9.68
CA HIS A 160 -1.90 17.73 8.26
C HIS A 160 -2.90 17.03 7.33
N SER A 161 -3.97 16.45 7.85
CA SER A 161 -4.98 15.78 7.03
C SER A 161 -6.41 16.14 7.45
N ASP A 162 -7.38 15.75 6.63
CA ASP A 162 -8.81 15.87 6.90
C ASP A 162 -9.41 14.59 7.50
N VAL A 163 -8.58 13.78 8.19
CA VAL A 163 -9.05 12.54 8.81
C VAL A 163 -10.18 12.83 9.79
N ASP A 164 -11.26 12.06 9.70
CA ASP A 164 -12.36 12.13 10.65
C ASP A 164 -11.89 11.56 12.00
N ILE A 165 -11.70 12.44 12.98
CA ILE A 165 -11.20 12.11 14.32
C ILE A 165 -12.16 11.18 15.08
N ASP A 166 -13.46 11.31 14.81
CA ASP A 166 -14.54 10.56 15.46
C ASP A 166 -15.05 9.40 14.60
N HIS A 167 -14.31 9.04 13.52
CA HIS A 167 -14.65 7.89 12.72
C HIS A 167 -14.81 6.63 13.56
N VAL A 168 -15.90 5.88 13.32
CA VAL A 168 -16.24 4.67 14.06
C VAL A 168 -15.98 3.44 13.17
N ASN A 169 -15.19 2.50 13.65
CA ASN A 169 -14.89 1.26 12.94
C ASN A 169 -16.00 0.19 13.10
N ASN A 170 -15.82 -0.99 12.52
CA ASN A 170 -16.80 -2.08 12.56
C ASN A 170 -17.03 -2.67 13.97
N LEU A 171 -16.16 -2.36 14.94
CA LEU A 171 -16.32 -2.75 16.34
C LEU A 171 -17.13 -1.72 17.14
N GLY A 172 -17.48 -0.59 16.51
CA GLY A 172 -18.12 0.53 17.20
C GLY A 172 -17.13 1.43 17.95
N TRP A 173 -15.84 1.43 17.58
CA TRP A 173 -14.79 2.14 18.29
C TRP A 173 -14.19 3.27 17.46
N THR A 174 -13.99 4.41 18.12
CA THR A 174 -13.19 5.54 17.61
C THR A 174 -11.70 5.32 17.92
N ALA A 175 -10.83 6.16 17.37
CA ALA A 175 -9.41 6.18 17.72
C ALA A 175 -9.19 6.43 19.23
N LEU A 176 -10.04 7.26 19.84
CA LEU A 176 -10.02 7.52 21.30
C LEU A 176 -10.38 6.27 22.11
N LEU A 177 -11.42 5.54 21.70
CA LEU A 177 -11.79 4.28 22.35
C LEU A 177 -10.70 3.23 22.21
N GLU A 178 -10.11 3.07 21.01
CA GLU A 178 -9.02 2.09 20.82
C GLU A 178 -7.79 2.42 21.66
N ALA A 179 -7.39 3.69 21.75
CA ALA A 179 -6.27 4.11 22.59
C ALA A 179 -6.49 3.81 24.09
N VAL A 180 -7.76 3.84 24.55
CA VAL A 180 -8.10 3.53 25.95
C VAL A 180 -8.30 2.05 26.19
N ILE A 181 -8.98 1.34 25.27
CA ILE A 181 -9.39 -0.07 25.47
C ILE A 181 -8.21 -1.02 25.23
N LEU A 182 -7.48 -0.83 24.11
CA LEU A 182 -6.38 -1.69 23.68
C LEU A 182 -5.03 -1.19 24.17
N GLY A 183 -4.95 0.08 24.55
CA GLY A 183 -3.76 0.67 25.15
C GLY A 183 -3.39 0.05 26.49
N ASP A 184 -2.12 0.18 26.84
CA ASP A 184 -1.56 -0.31 28.11
C ASP A 184 -1.63 0.73 29.27
N GLY A 185 -2.25 1.91 29.02
CA GLY A 185 -2.22 3.05 29.94
C GLY A 185 -0.86 3.71 30.10
N GLY A 186 0.13 3.31 29.30
CA GLY A 186 1.48 3.86 29.29
C GLY A 186 1.57 5.24 28.65
N VAL A 187 2.82 5.74 28.58
CA VAL A 187 3.11 7.11 28.11
C VAL A 187 2.59 7.39 26.72
N ASN A 188 2.77 6.46 25.77
CA ASN A 188 2.36 6.66 24.38
C ASN A 188 0.84 6.76 24.25
N HIS A 189 0.09 5.82 24.81
CA HIS A 189 -1.39 5.84 24.72
C HIS A 189 -1.97 7.02 25.50
N THR A 190 -1.41 7.38 26.62
CA THR A 190 -1.81 8.60 27.36
C THR A 190 -1.57 9.86 26.53
N GLN A 191 -0.44 9.95 25.85
CA GLN A 191 -0.15 11.07 24.94
C GLN A 191 -1.12 11.10 23.74
N ILE A 192 -1.48 9.95 23.19
CA ILE A 192 -2.47 9.84 22.12
C ILE A 192 -3.85 10.31 22.58
N VAL A 193 -4.31 9.87 23.75
CA VAL A 193 -5.57 10.36 24.34
C VAL A 193 -5.53 11.88 24.47
N LYS A 194 -4.43 12.45 24.96
CA LYS A 194 -4.25 13.89 25.06
C LYS A 194 -4.29 14.60 23.71
N LEU A 195 -3.64 14.06 22.69
CA LEU A 195 -3.65 14.60 21.32
C LEU A 195 -5.07 14.58 20.74
N LEU A 196 -5.76 13.44 20.79
CA LEU A 196 -7.13 13.29 20.29
C LEU A 196 -8.07 14.29 20.98
N VAL A 197 -8.03 14.37 22.29
CA VAL A 197 -8.85 15.32 23.07
C VAL A 197 -8.53 16.77 22.70
N SER A 198 -7.26 17.13 22.58
CA SER A 198 -6.87 18.51 22.26
C SER A 198 -7.22 18.93 20.83
N HIS A 199 -7.42 17.95 19.91
CA HIS A 199 -7.87 18.19 18.53
C HIS A 199 -9.39 18.01 18.36
N GLY A 200 -10.14 17.87 19.48
CA GLY A 200 -11.60 17.94 19.47
C GLY A 200 -12.34 16.61 19.30
N ALA A 201 -11.70 15.48 19.60
CA ALA A 201 -12.40 14.20 19.67
C ALA A 201 -13.57 14.26 20.66
N ASP A 202 -14.72 13.71 20.29
CA ASP A 202 -15.86 13.61 21.20
C ASP A 202 -15.60 12.58 22.30
N VAL A 203 -15.27 13.07 23.49
CA VAL A 203 -14.95 12.25 24.67
C VAL A 203 -16.13 11.45 25.23
N ASN A 204 -17.34 11.67 24.71
CA ASN A 204 -18.57 11.00 25.13
C ASN A 204 -19.10 10.00 24.11
N LEU A 205 -18.46 9.84 22.95
CA LEU A 205 -18.80 8.77 22.02
C LEU A 205 -18.54 7.41 22.66
N ALA A 206 -19.63 6.70 22.93
CA ALA A 206 -19.59 5.38 23.56
C ALA A 206 -19.41 4.27 22.49
N ASP A 207 -18.91 3.13 22.94
CA ASP A 207 -18.90 1.91 22.13
C ASP A 207 -20.31 1.32 21.94
N SER A 208 -20.40 0.18 21.24
CA SER A 208 -21.67 -0.52 20.97
C SER A 208 -22.43 -0.95 22.23
N ASP A 209 -21.74 -1.10 23.35
CA ASP A 209 -22.31 -1.44 24.65
C ASP A 209 -22.72 -0.22 25.49
N GLY A 210 -22.56 0.99 24.91
CA GLY A 210 -22.85 2.25 25.57
C GLY A 210 -21.82 2.68 26.61
N VAL A 211 -20.59 2.12 26.54
CA VAL A 211 -19.51 2.43 27.46
C VAL A 211 -18.62 3.53 26.91
N THR A 212 -18.47 4.62 27.67
CA THR A 212 -17.67 5.78 27.22
C THR A 212 -16.16 5.56 27.44
N PRO A 213 -15.28 6.34 26.75
CA PRO A 213 -13.84 6.30 26.99
C PRO A 213 -13.47 6.50 28.47
N LEU A 214 -14.16 7.40 29.17
CA LEU A 214 -13.94 7.63 30.61
C LEU A 214 -14.28 6.42 31.47
N GLN A 215 -15.36 5.71 31.12
CA GLN A 215 -15.77 4.51 31.86
C GLN A 215 -14.77 3.38 31.63
N HIS A 216 -14.24 3.21 30.40
CA HIS A 216 -13.18 2.27 30.10
C HIS A 216 -11.89 2.62 30.86
N ALA A 217 -11.45 3.88 30.82
CA ALA A 217 -10.27 4.33 31.55
C ALA A 217 -10.39 4.06 33.08
N LYS A 218 -11.59 4.27 33.66
CA LYS A 218 -11.88 3.95 35.05
C LYS A 218 -11.82 2.46 35.38
N ARG A 219 -12.33 1.60 34.47
CA ARG A 219 -12.26 0.13 34.60
C ARG A 219 -10.81 -0.37 34.58
N HIS A 220 -9.96 0.25 33.76
CA HIS A 220 -8.54 -0.10 33.66
C HIS A 220 -7.67 0.55 34.75
N GLY A 221 -8.18 1.56 35.46
CA GLY A 221 -7.43 2.31 36.47
C GLY A 221 -6.39 3.27 35.90
N TYR A 222 -6.59 3.76 34.66
CA TYR A 222 -5.66 4.66 33.97
C TYR A 222 -5.81 6.10 34.46
N THR A 223 -5.22 6.40 35.62
CA THR A 223 -5.41 7.65 36.37
C THR A 223 -5.16 8.90 35.53
N GLU A 224 -4.11 8.93 34.69
CA GLU A 224 -3.79 10.11 33.89
C GLU A 224 -4.80 10.30 32.75
N MET A 225 -5.20 9.24 32.06
CA MET A 225 -6.25 9.29 31.02
C MET A 225 -7.60 9.73 31.64
N ILE A 226 -7.95 9.22 32.82
CA ILE A 226 -9.15 9.64 33.54
C ILE A 226 -9.11 11.17 33.76
N SER A 227 -7.99 11.71 34.25
CA SER A 227 -7.82 13.13 34.48
C SER A 227 -7.98 13.96 33.20
N ILE A 228 -7.39 13.51 32.09
CA ILE A 228 -7.48 14.17 30.78
C ILE A 228 -8.94 14.21 30.31
N LEU A 229 -9.64 13.07 30.36
CA LEU A 229 -11.01 12.92 29.89
C LEU A 229 -11.98 13.74 30.74
N GLU A 230 -11.84 13.72 32.07
CA GLU A 230 -12.69 14.52 32.99
C GLU A 230 -12.50 16.03 32.80
N GLN A 231 -11.26 16.48 32.57
CA GLN A 231 -10.96 17.88 32.25
C GLN A 231 -11.57 18.32 30.92
N ALA A 232 -11.73 17.40 29.99
CA ALA A 232 -12.39 17.63 28.70
C ALA A 232 -13.92 17.53 28.76
N GLY A 233 -14.52 17.26 29.95
CA GLY A 233 -15.96 17.20 30.13
C GLY A 233 -16.60 15.85 29.87
N ALA A 234 -15.82 14.77 29.88
CA ALA A 234 -16.36 13.41 29.78
C ALA A 234 -17.28 13.07 30.98
N LYS A 235 -18.32 12.26 30.68
CA LYS A 235 -19.40 11.92 31.67
C LYS A 235 -19.47 10.42 31.93
#